data_e975c124b8d15b86b9a97189e9c82824
#
_entry.id   e975c124b8d15b86b9a97189e9c82824
#
_cell.length_a   1.000
_cell.length_b   1.000
_cell.length_c   1.000
_cell.angle_alpha   90.00
_cell.angle_beta   90.00
_cell.angle_gamma   90.00
#
_symmetry.space_group_name_H-M   'P 1'
#
loop_
_entity.id
_entity.type
_entity.pdbx_description
1 polymer ?
#
loop_
_entity_poly.entity_id
_entity_poly.type
_entity_poly.pdbx_seq_one_letter_code
_entity_poly.pdbx_strand_id
1 'polypeptide(L)'
;MKQDLAIRALDMAVALRQPPEGCIHHTDRGSQYCSNAYQKRLKKHGFKVSMSGKGNCDDNSMVETFLKSIKAELIWRNRWDTRRQAEGAILQYINGFHNPRRRHSSLGGKSPLAFERKAA
;
A
#
# COMPACT_ATOMS: atom_id res chain seq x y z
N MET A 1 10.15 -13.23 9.50
CA MET A 1 11.17 -12.38 8.84
C MET A 1 10.49 -11.25 8.08
N LYS A 2 11.02 -10.03 8.22
CA LYS A 2 10.42 -8.84 7.61
C LYS A 2 10.38 -8.93 6.07
N GLN A 3 11.44 -9.45 5.48
CA GLN A 3 11.52 -9.59 4.02
C GLN A 3 10.46 -10.57 3.48
N ASP A 4 10.21 -11.67 4.18
CA ASP A 4 9.18 -12.64 3.78
C ASP A 4 7.78 -12.03 3.85
N LEU A 5 7.52 -11.22 4.87
CA LEU A 5 6.24 -10.54 5.02
C LEU A 5 6.00 -9.58 3.85
N ALA A 6 7.02 -8.80 3.48
CA ALA A 6 6.92 -7.86 2.36
C ALA A 6 6.69 -8.60 1.04
N ILE A 7 7.39 -9.71 0.81
CA ILE A 7 7.23 -10.51 -0.40
C ILE A 7 5.83 -11.10 -0.48
N ARG A 8 5.31 -11.64 0.62
CA ARG A 8 3.95 -12.18 0.65
C ARG A 8 2.90 -11.10 0.37
N ALA A 9 3.08 -9.92 0.93
CA ALA A 9 2.18 -8.80 0.66
C ALA A 9 2.21 -8.41 -0.82
N LEU A 10 3.39 -8.36 -1.41
CA LEU A 10 3.55 -8.08 -2.85
C LEU A 10 2.86 -9.12 -3.71
N ASP A 11 3.07 -10.40 -3.43
CA ASP A 11 2.45 -11.49 -4.19
C ASP A 11 0.93 -11.44 -4.09
N MET A 12 0.37 -11.16 -2.92
CA MET A 12 -1.06 -11.00 -2.74
C MET A 12 -1.62 -9.83 -3.54
N ALA A 13 -0.93 -8.70 -3.52
CA ALA A 13 -1.34 -7.52 -4.27
C ALA A 13 -1.36 -7.80 -5.77
N VAL A 14 -0.33 -8.48 -6.29
CA VAL A 14 -0.25 -8.84 -7.71
C VAL A 14 -1.39 -9.79 -8.09
N ALA A 15 -1.67 -10.79 -7.26
CA ALA A 15 -2.74 -11.75 -7.51
C ALA A 15 -4.11 -11.08 -7.56
N LEU A 16 -4.37 -10.13 -6.68
CA LEU A 16 -5.65 -9.43 -6.59
C LEU A 16 -5.82 -8.34 -7.63
N ARG A 17 -4.77 -7.58 -7.92
CA ARG A 17 -4.85 -6.39 -8.76
C ARG A 17 -4.43 -6.62 -10.20
N GLN A 18 -3.63 -7.66 -10.45
CA GLN A 18 -3.11 -8.00 -11.78
C GLN A 18 -2.57 -6.78 -12.53
N PRO A 19 -1.57 -6.08 -11.95
CA PRO A 19 -1.04 -4.86 -12.57
C PRO A 19 -0.38 -5.16 -13.92
N PRO A 20 -0.46 -4.22 -14.87
CA PRO A 20 0.18 -4.42 -16.16
C PRO A 20 1.71 -4.42 -16.03
N GLU A 21 2.37 -5.02 -17.01
CA GLU A 21 3.84 -4.99 -17.08
C GLU A 21 4.31 -3.54 -17.18
N GLY A 22 5.40 -3.22 -16.49
CA GLY A 22 5.94 -1.87 -16.44
C GLY A 22 5.31 -0.97 -15.39
N CYS A 23 4.39 -1.49 -14.56
CA CYS A 23 3.84 -0.75 -13.43
C CYS A 23 4.97 -0.33 -12.48
N ILE A 24 4.92 0.90 -12.00
CA ILE A 24 5.95 1.43 -11.11
C ILE A 24 5.66 1.02 -9.67
N HIS A 25 6.64 0.41 -9.02
CA HIS A 25 6.58 0.06 -7.60
C HIS A 25 7.52 0.96 -6.82
N HIS A 26 6.97 1.87 -6.04
CA HIS A 26 7.75 2.82 -5.24
C HIS A 26 7.83 2.37 -3.79
N THR A 27 9.02 2.43 -3.21
CA THR A 27 9.27 2.13 -1.80
C THR A 27 10.21 3.16 -1.21
N ASP A 28 10.27 3.19 0.13
CA ASP A 28 11.36 3.84 0.82
C ASP A 28 12.60 2.92 0.75
N ARG A 29 13.68 3.30 1.43
CA ARG A 29 14.92 2.51 1.45
C ARG A 29 14.96 1.50 2.59
N GLY A 30 13.80 1.02 3.05
CA GLY A 30 13.73 -0.02 4.08
C GLY A 30 14.49 -1.27 3.67
N SER A 31 15.19 -1.89 4.61
CA SER A 31 16.05 -3.05 4.32
C SER A 31 15.31 -4.20 3.66
N GLN A 32 14.04 -4.43 4.02
CA GLN A 32 13.23 -5.49 3.44
C GLN A 32 12.96 -5.27 1.95
N TYR A 33 12.86 -4.02 1.51
CA TYR A 33 12.60 -3.68 0.11
C TYR A 33 13.86 -3.64 -0.73
N CYS A 34 15.03 -3.47 -0.09
CA CYS A 34 16.33 -3.49 -0.77
C CYS A 34 16.91 -4.90 -0.88
N SER A 35 16.27 -5.91 -0.27
CA SER A 35 16.80 -7.27 -0.32
C SER A 35 16.79 -7.83 -1.74
N ASN A 36 17.76 -8.70 -2.03
CA ASN A 36 17.84 -9.32 -3.36
C ASN A 36 16.61 -10.15 -3.68
N ALA A 37 16.05 -10.83 -2.70
CA ALA A 37 14.85 -11.64 -2.88
C ALA A 37 13.65 -10.79 -3.29
N TYR A 38 13.45 -9.64 -2.65
CA TYR A 38 12.37 -8.73 -2.98
C TYR A 38 12.55 -8.13 -4.36
N GLN A 39 13.75 -7.69 -4.70
CA GLN A 39 14.06 -7.12 -6.02
C GLN A 39 13.85 -8.13 -7.14
N LYS A 40 14.24 -9.39 -6.93
CA LYS A 40 13.99 -10.46 -7.90
C LYS A 40 12.50 -10.69 -8.12
N ARG A 41 11.71 -10.61 -7.05
CA ARG A 41 10.26 -10.81 -7.15
C ARG A 41 9.60 -9.66 -7.92
N LEU A 42 10.06 -8.43 -7.75
CA LEU A 42 9.58 -7.28 -8.52
C LEU A 42 9.87 -7.47 -10.01
N LYS A 43 11.07 -7.92 -10.36
CA LYS A 43 11.42 -8.20 -11.76
C LYS A 43 10.57 -9.31 -12.35
N LYS A 44 10.30 -10.36 -11.57
CA LYS A 44 9.47 -11.48 -12.01
C LYS A 44 8.06 -11.01 -12.39
N HIS A 45 7.52 -10.05 -11.66
CA HIS A 45 6.20 -9.50 -11.93
C HIS A 45 6.19 -8.37 -12.96
N GLY A 46 7.33 -7.99 -13.48
CA GLY A 46 7.43 -6.97 -14.52
C GLY A 46 7.35 -5.53 -14.02
N PHE A 47 7.62 -5.29 -12.74
CA PHE A 47 7.60 -3.94 -12.18
C PHE A 47 8.84 -3.14 -12.53
N LYS A 48 8.64 -1.83 -12.70
CA LYS A 48 9.72 -0.85 -12.67
C LYS A 48 9.91 -0.40 -11.22
N VAL A 49 11.15 -0.36 -10.77
CA VAL A 49 11.46 -0.03 -9.36
C VAL A 49 11.76 1.45 -9.21
N SER A 50 11.14 2.06 -8.20
CA SER A 50 11.42 3.43 -7.79
C SER A 50 11.64 3.43 -6.28
N MET A 51 12.64 4.16 -5.81
CA MET A 51 12.95 4.28 -4.38
C MET A 51 13.09 5.73 -3.98
N SER A 52 12.69 6.04 -2.74
CA SER A 52 12.91 7.36 -2.18
C SER A 52 14.39 7.69 -2.14
N GLY A 53 14.74 8.94 -2.37
CA GLY A 53 16.11 9.42 -2.22
C GLY A 53 16.60 9.23 -0.79
N LYS A 54 17.91 9.02 -0.62
CA LYS A 54 18.50 8.84 0.69
C LYS A 54 18.25 10.08 1.55
N GLY A 55 17.61 9.89 2.71
CA GLY A 55 17.28 10.98 3.62
C GLY A 55 16.13 11.87 3.17
N ASN A 56 15.43 11.55 2.09
CA ASN A 56 14.30 12.33 1.58
C ASN A 56 12.97 11.65 1.90
N CYS A 57 12.40 11.99 3.04
CA CYS A 57 11.13 11.41 3.50
C CYS A 57 9.92 11.91 2.69
N ASP A 58 10.03 13.04 2.00
CA ASP A 58 8.92 13.60 1.23
C ASP A 58 8.53 12.70 0.05
N ASP A 59 9.48 11.92 -0.47
CA ASP A 59 9.20 10.99 -1.57
C ASP A 59 8.19 9.92 -1.20
N ASN A 60 7.94 9.70 0.10
CA ASN A 60 7.01 8.68 0.58
C ASN A 60 5.87 9.25 1.42
N SER A 61 5.62 10.55 1.32
CA SER A 61 4.63 11.25 2.15
C SER A 61 3.20 10.72 1.99
N MET A 62 2.83 10.26 0.79
CA MET A 62 1.49 9.74 0.53
C MET A 62 1.21 8.48 1.36
N VAL A 63 2.17 7.57 1.45
CA VAL A 63 2.05 6.35 2.26
C VAL A 63 1.98 6.70 3.74
N GLU A 64 2.82 7.63 4.19
CA GLU A 64 2.82 8.08 5.58
C GLU A 64 1.49 8.71 5.97
N THR A 65 0.90 9.52 5.09
CA THR A 65 -0.41 10.14 5.30
C THR A 65 -1.49 9.07 5.43
N PHE A 66 -1.48 8.05 4.58
CA PHE A 66 -2.42 6.94 4.65
C PHE A 66 -2.30 6.22 6.00
N LEU A 67 -1.09 5.90 6.43
CA LEU A 67 -0.86 5.21 7.71
C LEU A 67 -1.32 6.04 8.90
N LYS A 68 -1.08 7.35 8.88
CA LYS A 68 -1.60 8.26 9.92
C LYS A 68 -3.12 8.24 9.96
N SER A 69 -3.77 8.30 8.83
CA SER A 69 -5.23 8.31 8.74
C SER A 69 -5.84 7.04 9.31
N ILE A 70 -5.33 5.88 8.93
CA ILE A 70 -5.88 4.61 9.43
C ILE A 70 -5.64 4.44 10.93
N LYS A 71 -4.51 4.88 11.44
CA LYS A 71 -4.23 4.84 12.88
C LYS A 71 -5.18 5.74 13.65
N ALA A 72 -5.37 6.98 13.20
CA ALA A 72 -6.21 7.96 13.88
C ALA A 72 -7.69 7.59 13.81
N GLU A 73 -8.17 7.11 12.67
CA GLU A 73 -9.59 6.85 12.45
C GLU A 73 -10.05 5.48 12.90
N LEU A 74 -9.16 4.50 12.91
CA LEU A 74 -9.53 3.13 13.23
C LEU A 74 -8.75 2.56 14.42
N ILE A 75 -7.41 2.52 14.31
CA ILE A 75 -6.59 1.74 15.24
C ILE A 75 -6.67 2.31 16.66
N TRP A 76 -6.50 3.62 16.83
CA TRP A 76 -6.45 4.26 18.15
C TRP A 76 -7.83 4.47 18.78
N ARG A 77 -8.91 4.38 18.01
CA ARG A 77 -10.28 4.59 18.51
C ARG A 77 -10.92 3.32 19.03
N ASN A 78 -10.32 2.17 18.77
CA ASN A 78 -10.88 0.89 19.11
C ASN A 78 -9.92 0.08 19.95
N ARG A 79 -10.51 -0.84 20.73
CA ARG A 79 -9.73 -1.80 21.51
C ARG A 79 -9.83 -3.14 20.79
N TRP A 80 -8.69 -3.81 20.64
CA TRP A 80 -8.60 -5.06 19.89
C TRP A 80 -8.28 -6.21 20.85
N ASP A 81 -9.14 -7.21 20.90
CA ASP A 81 -8.92 -8.39 21.75
C ASP A 81 -7.95 -9.36 21.09
N THR A 82 -7.97 -9.44 19.77
CA THR A 82 -7.08 -10.32 19.00
C THR A 82 -6.55 -9.60 17.77
N ARG A 83 -5.42 -10.11 17.27
CA ARG A 83 -4.86 -9.61 16.00
C ARG A 83 -5.84 -9.83 14.85
N ARG A 84 -6.55 -10.97 14.86
CA ARG A 84 -7.53 -11.30 13.83
C ARG A 84 -8.66 -10.27 13.73
N GLN A 85 -9.14 -9.77 14.87
CA GLN A 85 -10.15 -8.71 14.89
C GLN A 85 -9.64 -7.44 14.24
N ALA A 86 -8.40 -7.03 14.57
CA ALA A 86 -7.79 -5.85 14.00
C ALA A 86 -7.61 -6.01 12.49
N GLU A 87 -7.14 -7.16 12.04
CA GLU A 87 -6.95 -7.44 10.61
C GLU A 87 -8.26 -7.35 9.84
N GLY A 88 -9.34 -7.93 10.38
CA GLY A 88 -10.66 -7.86 9.76
C GLY A 88 -11.19 -6.44 9.66
N ALA A 89 -11.01 -5.65 10.72
CA ALA A 89 -11.45 -4.27 10.74
C ALA A 89 -10.64 -3.40 9.76
N ILE A 90 -9.34 -3.64 9.64
CA ILE A 90 -8.48 -2.95 8.67
C ILE A 90 -8.94 -3.27 7.24
N LEU A 91 -9.21 -4.54 6.97
CA LEU A 91 -9.69 -4.98 5.66
C LEU A 91 -11.01 -4.28 5.29
N GLN A 92 -11.97 -4.22 6.22
CA GLN A 92 -13.23 -3.53 6.00
C GLN A 92 -13.05 -2.03 5.80
N TYR A 93 -12.15 -1.42 6.56
CA TYR A 93 -11.84 0.00 6.42
C TYR A 93 -11.30 0.32 5.03
N ILE A 94 -10.34 -0.45 4.56
CA ILE A 94 -9.71 -0.20 3.27
C ILE A 94 -10.69 -0.48 2.12
N ASN A 95 -11.33 -1.63 2.12
CA ASN A 95 -12.17 -2.05 1.00
C ASN A 95 -13.59 -1.47 1.05
N GLY A 96 -14.12 -1.18 2.24
CA GLY A 96 -15.48 -0.69 2.40
C GLY A 96 -15.60 0.83 2.51
N PHE A 97 -14.53 1.51 2.90
CA PHE A 97 -14.56 2.96 3.08
C PHE A 97 -13.46 3.68 2.30
N HIS A 98 -12.18 3.36 2.56
CA HIS A 98 -11.06 4.11 1.98
C HIS A 98 -11.11 4.08 0.45
N ASN A 99 -11.13 2.90 -0.14
CA ASN A 99 -11.07 2.78 -1.59
C ASN A 99 -12.34 3.24 -2.30
N PRO A 100 -13.56 2.85 -1.84
CA PRO A 100 -14.76 3.26 -2.56
C PRO A 100 -15.31 4.64 -2.20
N ARG A 101 -15.02 5.17 -1.00
CA ARG A 101 -15.70 6.37 -0.49
C ARG A 101 -14.81 7.54 -0.10
N ARG A 102 -13.57 7.30 0.36
CA ARG A 102 -12.72 8.40 0.83
C ARG A 102 -12.27 9.26 -0.35
N ARG A 103 -12.56 10.56 -0.27
CA ARG A 103 -12.14 11.52 -1.29
C ARG A 103 -10.70 11.94 -1.06
N HIS A 104 -9.96 12.12 -2.15
CA HIS A 104 -8.57 12.56 -2.13
C HIS A 104 -8.39 13.79 -3.02
N SER A 105 -7.77 14.84 -2.47
CA SER A 105 -7.52 16.05 -3.25
C SER A 105 -6.60 15.78 -4.45
N SER A 106 -5.62 14.90 -4.28
CA SER A 106 -4.71 14.50 -5.36
C SER A 106 -5.41 13.76 -6.49
N LEU A 107 -6.61 13.24 -6.26
CA LEU A 107 -7.42 12.54 -7.26
C LEU A 107 -8.63 13.37 -7.71
N GLY A 108 -8.55 14.68 -7.58
CA GLY A 108 -9.64 15.58 -7.96
C GLY A 108 -10.88 15.44 -7.08
N GLY A 109 -10.71 15.08 -5.80
CA GLY A 109 -11.80 14.89 -4.86
C GLY A 109 -12.52 13.55 -4.99
N LYS A 110 -11.97 12.62 -5.76
CA LYS A 110 -12.55 11.27 -5.94
C LYS A 110 -11.93 10.27 -4.99
N SER A 111 -12.66 9.18 -4.73
CA SER A 111 -12.10 8.04 -4.03
C SER A 111 -11.14 7.27 -4.94
N PRO A 112 -10.22 6.46 -4.37
CA PRO A 112 -9.33 5.63 -5.20
C PRO A 112 -10.07 4.77 -6.22
N LEU A 113 -11.15 4.11 -5.81
CA LEU A 113 -11.91 3.23 -6.69
C LEU A 113 -12.60 4.01 -7.82
N ALA A 114 -13.20 5.17 -7.51
CA ALA A 114 -13.85 6.02 -8.50
C ALA A 114 -12.85 6.56 -9.51
N PHE A 115 -11.67 6.97 -9.05
CA PHE A 115 -10.59 7.43 -9.91
C PHE A 115 -10.11 6.33 -10.86
N GLU A 116 -9.92 5.14 -10.34
CA GLU A 116 -9.47 3.98 -11.13
C GLU A 116 -10.47 3.62 -12.21
N ARG A 117 -11.77 3.62 -11.90
CA ARG A 117 -12.83 3.35 -12.89
C ARG A 117 -12.85 4.37 -14.02
N LYS A 118 -12.60 5.64 -13.70
CA LYS A 118 -12.59 6.69 -14.71
C LYS A 118 -11.35 6.62 -15.60
N ALA A 119 -10.22 6.20 -15.05
CA ALA A 119 -8.97 6.09 -15.79
C ALA A 119 -8.89 4.84 -16.68
N ALA A 120 -9.72 3.85 -16.42
CA ALA A 120 -9.69 2.58 -17.14
C ALA A 120 -10.24 2.70 -18.58
#